data_1d4b59b0a70c452b3c058228aaedc8e9
#
_entry.id   1d4b59b0a70c452b3c058228aaedc8e9
#
_cell.length_a   1.000
_cell.length_b   1.000
_cell.length_c   1.000
_cell.angle_alpha   90.00
_cell.angle_beta   90.00
_cell.angle_gamma   90.00
#
_symmetry.space_group_name_H-M   'P 1'
#
loop_
_entity.id
_entity.type
_entity.pdbx_description
1 polymer ?
#
loop_
_entity_poly.entity_id
_entity_poly.type
_entity_poly.pdbx_seq_one_letter_code
_entity_poly.pdbx_strand_id
1 'polypeptide(L)'
;MPPSVSDRRRLLLVTLTWIVWIWLIALVADLAMPWLRGPTKWGYDLVRRVTPLARWDSGWYISIAEGGYQPPPRAFGVETNHAFFPLYPLLIRLLTRGTGLETSLAGNLISGAALLGAVSLFAGWVRLRWGEPRVRPALLALLVFPTSFFFLSVYTESLALFLALLAVVSIDRSRPLVAVFAGYLSGLTRITGIVLAPYLALSSMTKSRKEGRGWGRAILAGALTGLPPILGFLTFCAYFEHRFHDPFLFMKAQHNWGAMEKTALDGPRLVAKTIATDVTTGRIFHMSPARTLEGVFLLLFAFLAIRLLREKRWIESLYVFMTIGLVPFTGTLESAGRYVLPAFPAFAVLGGISARPSLFRAVLVLGLLVQATYVAVFVNWLWAG
;
A
#
# COMPACT_ATOMS: atom_id res chain seq x y z
N MET A 1 -13.10 -19.82 -16.34
CA MET A 1 -12.42 -21.10 -16.07
C MET A 1 -11.38 -20.90 -14.98
N PRO A 2 -11.15 -21.85 -14.08
CA PRO A 2 -10.03 -21.78 -13.16
C PRO A 2 -8.71 -21.79 -13.95
N PRO A 3 -7.64 -21.13 -13.45
CA PRO A 3 -6.34 -21.14 -14.10
C PRO A 3 -5.81 -22.59 -14.22
N SER A 4 -5.14 -22.88 -15.33
CA SER A 4 -4.46 -24.17 -15.47
C SER A 4 -3.36 -24.31 -14.39
N VAL A 5 -2.98 -25.52 -14.06
CA VAL A 5 -1.88 -25.77 -13.11
C VAL A 5 -0.59 -25.14 -13.61
N SER A 6 -0.36 -25.18 -14.94
CA SER A 6 0.81 -24.56 -15.58
C SER A 6 0.83 -23.03 -15.42
N ASP A 7 -0.33 -22.37 -15.50
CA ASP A 7 -0.40 -20.91 -15.36
C ASP A 7 -0.14 -20.48 -13.92
N ARG A 8 -0.70 -21.20 -12.94
CA ARG A 8 -0.41 -20.95 -11.52
C ARG A 8 1.09 -21.11 -11.22
N ARG A 9 1.70 -22.18 -11.73
CA ARG A 9 3.15 -22.41 -11.57
C ARG A 9 3.97 -21.28 -12.18
N ARG A 10 3.63 -20.80 -13.37
CA ARG A 10 4.32 -19.67 -14.03
C ARG A 10 4.21 -18.38 -13.23
N LEU A 11 3.03 -18.03 -12.73
CA LEU A 11 2.83 -16.84 -11.91
C LEU A 11 3.62 -16.92 -10.61
N LEU A 12 3.62 -18.09 -9.96
CA LEU A 12 4.41 -18.33 -8.74
C LEU A 12 5.89 -18.17 -9.04
N LEU A 13 6.40 -18.76 -10.11
CA LEU A 13 7.82 -18.64 -10.51
C LEU A 13 8.21 -17.17 -10.74
N VAL A 14 7.41 -16.40 -11.48
CA VAL A 14 7.66 -14.96 -11.69
C VAL A 14 7.73 -14.22 -10.36
N THR A 15 6.80 -14.49 -9.44
CA THR A 15 6.78 -13.84 -8.13
C THR A 15 7.98 -14.23 -7.28
N LEU A 16 8.32 -15.50 -7.22
CA LEU A 16 9.49 -16.00 -6.47
C LEU A 16 10.81 -15.45 -7.05
N THR A 17 10.95 -15.40 -8.38
CA THR A 17 12.12 -14.79 -9.03
C THR A 17 12.23 -13.32 -8.65
N TRP A 18 11.14 -12.57 -8.63
CA TRP A 18 11.14 -11.18 -8.20
C TRP A 18 11.45 -11.04 -6.70
N ILE A 19 10.93 -11.90 -5.83
CA ILE A 19 11.28 -11.92 -4.40
C ILE A 19 12.79 -12.13 -4.23
N VAL A 20 13.38 -13.12 -4.91
CA VAL A 20 14.82 -13.38 -4.88
C VAL A 20 15.62 -12.17 -5.37
N TRP A 21 15.15 -11.52 -6.45
CA TRP A 21 15.76 -10.30 -6.98
C TRP A 21 15.82 -9.19 -5.94
N ILE A 22 14.70 -8.88 -5.26
CA ILE A 22 14.67 -7.84 -4.24
C ILE A 22 15.58 -8.17 -3.05
N TRP A 23 15.54 -9.41 -2.55
CA TRP A 23 16.40 -9.83 -1.46
C TRP A 23 17.88 -9.80 -1.83
N LEU A 24 18.22 -10.18 -3.05
CA LEU A 24 19.60 -10.14 -3.53
C LEU A 24 20.12 -8.69 -3.56
N ILE A 25 19.35 -7.76 -4.12
CA ILE A 25 19.75 -6.34 -4.13
C ILE A 25 19.85 -5.81 -2.69
N ALA A 26 18.88 -6.12 -1.84
CA ALA A 26 18.88 -5.65 -0.46
C ALA A 26 20.11 -6.14 0.31
N LEU A 27 20.47 -7.42 0.17
CA LEU A 27 21.66 -8.00 0.79
C LEU A 27 22.98 -7.41 0.22
N VAL A 28 23.08 -7.29 -1.11
CA VAL A 28 24.26 -6.68 -1.75
C VAL A 28 24.40 -5.23 -1.32
N ALA A 29 23.33 -4.46 -1.29
CA ALA A 29 23.38 -3.05 -0.87
C ALA A 29 23.77 -2.90 0.61
N ASP A 30 23.23 -3.75 1.49
CA ASP A 30 23.56 -3.72 2.93
C ASP A 30 25.02 -4.10 3.22
N LEU A 31 25.55 -5.08 2.50
CA LEU A 31 26.90 -5.60 2.72
C LEU A 31 27.97 -4.82 1.96
N ALA A 32 27.71 -4.46 0.69
CA ALA A 32 28.72 -3.91 -0.21
C ALA A 32 28.72 -2.39 -0.34
N MET A 33 27.66 -1.71 0.18
CA MET A 33 27.52 -0.26 0.04
C MET A 33 27.42 0.49 1.38
N PRO A 34 28.24 0.15 2.41
CA PRO A 34 28.15 0.81 3.71
C PRO A 34 28.46 2.32 3.66
N TRP A 35 29.17 2.78 2.62
CA TRP A 35 29.48 4.21 2.39
C TRP A 35 28.24 5.04 2.00
N LEU A 36 27.13 4.40 1.56
CA LEU A 36 25.88 5.09 1.27
C LEU A 36 25.03 5.31 2.53
N ARG A 37 25.43 4.76 3.68
CA ARG A 37 24.58 4.82 4.89
C ARG A 37 24.34 6.24 5.34
N GLY A 38 23.06 6.61 5.30
CA GLY A 38 22.58 7.84 5.90
C GLY A 38 22.67 7.81 7.44
N PRO A 39 22.51 8.98 8.10
CA PRO A 39 22.47 9.04 9.55
C PRO A 39 21.27 8.26 10.07
N THR A 40 21.51 7.30 10.95
CA THR A 40 20.43 6.60 11.65
C THR A 40 19.84 7.54 12.69
N LYS A 41 18.76 8.23 12.36
CA LYS A 41 18.09 9.21 13.25
C LYS A 41 17.57 8.60 14.56
N TRP A 42 17.54 7.28 14.70
CA TRP A 42 16.61 6.62 15.61
C TRP A 42 17.22 5.62 16.60
N GLY A 43 18.52 5.51 16.72
CA GLY A 43 19.12 4.53 17.65
C GLY A 43 18.68 3.08 17.43
N TYR A 44 18.08 2.78 16.30
CA TYR A 44 17.55 1.46 15.94
C TYR A 44 18.64 0.48 15.47
N ASP A 45 19.78 0.44 16.14
CA ASP A 45 20.78 -0.60 15.94
C ASP A 45 20.23 -2.02 16.18
N LEU A 46 19.11 -2.13 16.90
CA LEU A 46 18.42 -3.40 17.16
C LEU A 46 17.75 -3.99 15.91
N VAL A 47 17.15 -3.16 15.05
CA VAL A 47 16.49 -3.61 13.79
C VAL A 47 17.52 -3.97 12.71
N ARG A 48 18.77 -3.57 12.89
CA ARG A 48 19.87 -3.76 11.94
C ARG A 48 20.34 -5.21 11.79
N ARG A 49 20.01 -6.09 12.74
CA ARG A 49 20.68 -7.38 12.87
C ARG A 49 20.12 -8.52 12.04
N VAL A 50 18.83 -8.48 11.63
CA VAL A 50 18.19 -9.66 11.05
C VAL A 50 17.76 -9.47 9.60
N THR A 51 17.20 -8.33 9.21
CA THR A 51 16.73 -8.15 7.83
C THR A 51 16.99 -6.75 7.25
N PRO A 52 17.58 -6.66 6.05
CA PRO A 52 17.83 -5.38 5.38
C PRO A 52 16.53 -4.68 4.94
N LEU A 53 15.40 -5.38 4.85
CA LEU A 53 14.10 -4.83 4.48
C LEU A 53 13.27 -4.32 5.67
N ALA A 54 13.87 -4.21 6.86
CA ALA A 54 13.27 -3.61 8.04
C ALA A 54 13.95 -2.27 8.36
N ARG A 55 13.56 -1.21 7.67
CA ARG A 55 14.09 0.16 7.83
C ARG A 55 12.94 1.15 7.99
N TRP A 56 13.23 2.35 8.48
CA TRP A 56 12.30 3.46 8.61
C TRP A 56 11.04 3.09 9.42
N ASP A 57 9.85 3.23 8.84
CA ASP A 57 8.57 2.95 9.50
C ASP A 57 8.47 1.52 10.07
N SER A 58 9.31 0.59 9.61
CA SER A 58 9.38 -0.77 10.16
C SER A 58 9.60 -0.77 11.67
N GLY A 59 10.41 0.17 12.17
CA GLY A 59 10.68 0.31 13.59
C GLY A 59 9.41 0.58 14.41
N TRP A 60 8.47 1.35 13.85
CA TRP A 60 7.21 1.65 14.52
C TRP A 60 6.30 0.43 14.60
N TYR A 61 6.19 -0.34 13.52
CA TYR A 61 5.43 -1.60 13.55
C TYR A 61 6.03 -2.60 14.52
N ILE A 62 7.37 -2.71 14.58
CA ILE A 62 8.10 -3.56 15.52
C ILE A 62 7.84 -3.09 16.95
N SER A 63 7.96 -1.79 17.24
CA SER A 63 7.73 -1.24 18.58
C SER A 63 6.31 -1.52 19.09
N ILE A 64 5.30 -1.42 18.22
CA ILE A 64 3.92 -1.76 18.57
C ILE A 64 3.78 -3.27 18.79
N ALA A 65 4.43 -4.09 17.96
CA ALA A 65 4.40 -5.55 18.12
C ALA A 65 5.00 -6.00 19.45
N GLU A 66 6.07 -5.38 19.90
CA GLU A 66 6.79 -5.71 21.14
C GLU A 66 6.13 -5.10 22.37
N GLY A 67 5.98 -3.77 22.38
CA GLY A 67 5.56 -3.00 23.58
C GLY A 67 4.13 -2.47 23.54
N GLY A 68 3.46 -2.46 22.38
CA GLY A 68 2.17 -1.78 22.18
C GLY A 68 2.34 -0.28 21.90
N TYR A 69 1.22 0.44 21.95
CA TYR A 69 1.24 1.89 21.79
C TYR A 69 1.82 2.57 23.03
N GLN A 70 2.74 3.50 22.79
CA GLN A 70 3.40 4.28 23.83
C GLN A 70 2.41 5.28 24.48
N PRO A 71 2.68 5.77 25.69
CA PRO A 71 1.95 6.93 26.20
C PRO A 71 2.11 8.13 25.27
N PRO A 72 1.06 8.97 25.09
CA PRO A 72 1.16 10.18 24.27
C PRO A 72 2.26 11.11 24.80
N PRO A 73 3.06 11.73 23.91
CA PRO A 73 4.10 12.66 24.33
C PRO A 73 3.46 13.93 24.91
N ARG A 74 4.15 14.54 25.88
CA ARG A 74 3.72 15.82 26.47
C ARG A 74 4.06 17.01 25.58
N ALA A 75 5.04 16.87 24.70
CA ALA A 75 5.50 17.95 23.82
C ALA A 75 5.04 17.70 22.36
N PHE A 76 4.73 18.80 21.66
CA PHE A 76 4.50 18.79 20.23
C PHE A 76 5.81 18.49 19.47
N GLY A 77 5.70 17.86 18.28
CA GLY A 77 6.85 17.54 17.43
C GLY A 77 7.59 16.25 17.79
N VAL A 78 7.12 15.50 18.80
CA VAL A 78 7.67 14.18 19.13
C VAL A 78 7.00 13.11 18.30
N GLU A 79 7.76 12.44 17.46
CA GLU A 79 7.29 11.31 16.67
C GLU A 79 6.95 10.12 17.58
N THR A 80 5.83 9.46 17.29
CA THR A 80 5.32 8.34 18.07
C THR A 80 4.72 7.27 17.19
N ASN A 81 4.53 6.07 17.76
CA ASN A 81 3.96 4.95 17.03
C ASN A 81 2.43 5.01 16.83
N HIS A 82 1.76 6.08 17.31
CA HIS A 82 0.30 6.21 17.19
C HIS A 82 -0.19 6.39 15.75
N ALA A 83 0.65 6.88 14.83
CA ALA A 83 0.29 7.02 13.42
C ALA A 83 0.08 5.68 12.70
N PHE A 84 0.48 4.56 13.31
CA PHE A 84 0.52 3.23 12.69
C PHE A 84 -0.62 2.35 13.16
N PHE A 85 -1.31 1.71 12.21
CA PHE A 85 -2.53 0.94 12.45
C PHE A 85 -2.24 -0.44 13.05
N PRO A 86 -3.20 -1.04 13.83
CA PRO A 86 -2.92 -2.13 14.73
C PRO A 86 -2.79 -3.51 14.10
N LEU A 87 -3.44 -3.79 12.95
CA LEU A 87 -3.57 -5.16 12.46
C LEU A 87 -2.22 -5.81 12.16
N TYR A 88 -1.35 -5.10 11.42
CA TYR A 88 -0.06 -5.65 11.03
C TYR A 88 0.86 -5.94 12.23
N PRO A 89 1.08 -5.00 13.17
CA PRO A 89 1.86 -5.31 14.38
C PRO A 89 1.21 -6.36 15.28
N LEU A 90 -0.11 -6.49 15.32
CA LEU A 90 -0.77 -7.59 16.03
C LEU A 90 -0.46 -8.95 15.41
N LEU A 91 -0.47 -9.06 14.07
CA LEU A 91 -0.08 -10.28 13.38
C LEU A 91 1.39 -10.63 13.63
N ILE A 92 2.30 -9.63 13.61
CA ILE A 92 3.71 -9.81 13.97
C ILE A 92 3.82 -10.36 15.39
N ARG A 93 3.17 -9.71 16.36
CA ARG A 93 3.17 -10.15 17.77
C ARG A 93 2.68 -11.59 17.93
N LEU A 94 1.59 -11.95 17.25
CA LEU A 94 1.03 -13.31 17.32
C LEU A 94 2.02 -14.34 16.76
N LEU A 95 2.63 -14.06 15.60
CA LEU A 95 3.60 -14.96 14.99
C LEU A 95 4.85 -15.10 15.87
N THR A 96 5.42 -13.98 16.34
CA THR A 96 6.59 -13.97 17.23
C THR A 96 6.33 -14.75 18.51
N ARG A 97 5.20 -14.54 19.19
CA ARG A 97 4.85 -15.26 20.42
C ARG A 97 4.60 -16.75 20.21
N GLY A 98 4.01 -17.10 19.05
CA GLY A 98 3.70 -18.51 18.74
C GLY A 98 4.91 -19.33 18.28
N THR A 99 5.95 -18.68 17.74
CA THR A 99 7.08 -19.37 17.11
C THR A 99 8.44 -19.04 17.70
N GLY A 100 8.57 -17.99 18.49
CA GLY A 100 9.86 -17.47 18.98
C GLY A 100 10.70 -16.78 17.89
N LEU A 101 10.16 -16.54 16.69
CA LEU A 101 10.87 -15.85 15.64
C LEU A 101 11.18 -14.39 16.04
N GLU A 102 12.27 -13.87 15.52
CA GLU A 102 12.62 -12.47 15.68
C GLU A 102 11.57 -11.59 14.99
N THR A 103 11.26 -10.43 15.59
CA THR A 103 10.11 -9.59 15.24
C THR A 103 10.16 -9.06 13.81
N SER A 104 11.34 -8.65 13.32
CA SER A 104 11.45 -8.14 11.94
C SER A 104 11.33 -9.27 10.92
N LEU A 105 11.87 -10.45 11.21
CA LEU A 105 11.71 -11.63 10.36
C LEU A 105 10.24 -12.06 10.29
N ALA A 106 9.53 -12.07 11.43
CA ALA A 106 8.10 -12.34 11.46
C ALA A 106 7.31 -11.34 10.58
N GLY A 107 7.68 -10.06 10.63
CA GLY A 107 7.10 -9.04 9.75
C GLY A 107 7.33 -9.32 8.26
N ASN A 108 8.56 -9.63 7.86
CA ASN A 108 8.85 -9.98 6.45
C ASN A 108 8.10 -11.23 5.99
N LEU A 109 7.97 -12.25 6.85
CA LEU A 109 7.22 -13.47 6.52
C LEU A 109 5.73 -13.18 6.31
N ILE A 110 5.12 -12.34 7.16
CA ILE A 110 3.73 -11.89 7.00
C ILE A 110 3.58 -11.12 5.70
N SER A 111 4.48 -10.18 5.40
CA SER A 111 4.46 -9.40 4.16
C SER A 111 4.60 -10.30 2.93
N GLY A 112 5.53 -11.25 2.94
CA GLY A 112 5.73 -12.22 1.86
C GLY A 112 4.52 -13.13 1.65
N ALA A 113 3.94 -13.66 2.72
CA ALA A 113 2.74 -14.50 2.65
C ALA A 113 1.54 -13.71 2.12
N ALA A 114 1.34 -12.47 2.58
CA ALA A 114 0.30 -11.59 2.09
C ALA A 114 0.49 -11.26 0.60
N LEU A 115 1.74 -11.01 0.16
CA LEU A 115 2.05 -10.80 -1.25
C LEU A 115 1.68 -12.01 -2.13
N LEU A 116 2.04 -13.22 -1.73
CA LEU A 116 1.71 -14.43 -2.49
C LEU A 116 0.19 -14.62 -2.61
N GLY A 117 -0.55 -14.33 -1.53
CA GLY A 117 -2.00 -14.30 -1.56
C GLY A 117 -2.54 -13.20 -2.48
N ALA A 118 -2.01 -11.99 -2.39
CA ALA A 118 -2.39 -10.85 -3.20
C ALA A 118 -2.17 -11.11 -4.70
N VAL A 119 -1.01 -11.63 -5.08
CA VAL A 119 -0.68 -11.99 -6.48
C VAL A 119 -1.66 -13.00 -7.04
N SER A 120 -2.00 -14.04 -6.26
CA SER A 120 -2.94 -15.07 -6.67
C SER A 120 -4.35 -14.50 -6.91
N LEU A 121 -4.80 -13.61 -6.02
CA LEU A 121 -6.10 -12.95 -6.13
C LEU A 121 -6.10 -11.92 -7.26
N PHE A 122 -5.04 -11.13 -7.41
CA PHE A 122 -4.87 -10.15 -8.48
C PHE A 122 -4.91 -10.81 -9.87
N ALA A 123 -4.18 -11.90 -10.05
CA ALA A 123 -4.20 -12.67 -11.29
C ALA A 123 -5.61 -13.16 -11.64
N GLY A 124 -6.34 -13.70 -10.65
CA GLY A 124 -7.72 -14.13 -10.82
C GLY A 124 -8.66 -12.97 -11.16
N TRP A 125 -8.49 -11.84 -10.51
CA TRP A 125 -9.28 -10.64 -10.72
C TRP A 125 -9.03 -10.01 -12.09
N VAL A 126 -7.76 -9.91 -12.53
CA VAL A 126 -7.39 -9.42 -13.87
C VAL A 126 -7.96 -10.34 -14.95
N ARG A 127 -7.82 -11.67 -14.77
CA ARG A 127 -8.36 -12.67 -15.71
C ARG A 127 -9.85 -12.49 -15.93
N LEU A 128 -10.60 -12.29 -14.86
CA LEU A 128 -12.04 -12.11 -14.92
C LEU A 128 -12.45 -10.84 -15.70
N ARG A 129 -11.66 -9.78 -15.60
CA ARG A 129 -12.01 -8.45 -16.11
C ARG A 129 -11.38 -8.10 -17.47
N TRP A 130 -10.20 -8.61 -17.77
CA TRP A 130 -9.44 -8.30 -19.00
C TRP A 130 -8.99 -9.54 -19.76
N GLY A 131 -9.26 -10.75 -19.27
CA GLY A 131 -8.86 -12.00 -19.89
C GLY A 131 -7.42 -12.42 -19.56
N GLU A 132 -7.10 -13.67 -19.97
CA GLU A 132 -5.82 -14.32 -19.66
C GLU A 132 -4.58 -13.55 -20.21
N PRO A 133 -4.61 -13.01 -21.45
CA PRO A 133 -3.42 -12.34 -22.00
C PRO A 133 -2.94 -11.14 -21.18
N ARG A 134 -3.84 -10.53 -20.38
CA ARG A 134 -3.51 -9.37 -19.53
C ARG A 134 -2.88 -9.76 -18.21
N VAL A 135 -3.04 -11.00 -17.73
CA VAL A 135 -2.63 -11.42 -16.37
C VAL A 135 -1.14 -11.23 -16.12
N ARG A 136 -0.30 -11.83 -16.96
CA ARG A 136 1.15 -11.74 -16.80
C ARG A 136 1.68 -10.31 -16.95
N PRO A 137 1.29 -9.53 -17.98
CA PRO A 137 1.71 -8.13 -18.08
C PRO A 137 1.29 -7.27 -16.89
N ALA A 138 0.08 -7.43 -16.38
CA ALA A 138 -0.40 -6.69 -15.22
C ALA A 138 0.38 -7.06 -13.94
N LEU A 139 0.68 -8.35 -13.75
CA LEU A 139 1.49 -8.81 -12.64
C LEU A 139 2.92 -8.25 -12.72
N LEU A 140 3.55 -8.28 -13.89
CA LEU A 140 4.88 -7.69 -14.08
C LEU A 140 4.85 -6.19 -13.80
N ALA A 141 3.84 -5.46 -14.28
CA ALA A 141 3.68 -4.04 -13.99
C ALA A 141 3.54 -3.76 -12.48
N LEU A 142 2.82 -4.62 -11.73
CA LEU A 142 2.70 -4.53 -10.28
C LEU A 142 4.05 -4.79 -9.58
N LEU A 143 4.76 -5.85 -9.95
CA LEU A 143 5.98 -6.28 -9.25
C LEU A 143 7.18 -5.39 -9.56
N VAL A 144 7.33 -4.90 -10.81
CA VAL A 144 8.47 -4.06 -11.19
C VAL A 144 8.24 -2.57 -10.98
N PHE A 145 7.10 -2.16 -10.45
CA PHE A 145 6.88 -0.77 -10.09
C PHE A 145 7.91 -0.35 -9.05
N PRO A 146 8.53 0.83 -9.17
CA PRO A 146 9.72 1.22 -8.38
C PRO A 146 9.60 0.99 -6.87
N THR A 147 8.45 1.29 -6.29
CA THR A 147 8.22 1.16 -4.84
C THR A 147 7.66 -0.20 -4.41
N SER A 148 7.46 -1.15 -5.33
CA SER A 148 6.85 -2.45 -5.00
C SER A 148 7.70 -3.32 -4.06
N PHE A 149 8.98 -3.00 -3.84
CA PHE A 149 9.78 -3.68 -2.83
C PHE A 149 9.22 -3.53 -1.41
N PHE A 150 8.40 -2.48 -1.14
CA PHE A 150 7.66 -2.36 0.11
C PHE A 150 6.70 -3.54 0.35
N PHE A 151 6.31 -4.27 -0.66
CA PHE A 151 5.57 -5.52 -0.49
C PHE A 151 6.35 -6.61 0.26
N LEU A 152 7.66 -6.50 0.36
CA LEU A 152 8.51 -7.44 1.11
C LEU A 152 9.08 -6.82 2.39
N SER A 153 9.01 -5.52 2.54
CA SER A 153 9.46 -4.81 3.73
C SER A 153 8.54 -5.07 4.92
N VAL A 154 8.99 -4.75 6.14
CA VAL A 154 8.17 -4.84 7.36
C VAL A 154 7.18 -3.68 7.37
N TYR A 155 6.21 -3.73 6.46
CA TYR A 155 5.24 -2.70 6.13
C TYR A 155 3.86 -3.30 5.85
N THR A 156 2.84 -2.45 5.78
CA THR A 156 1.45 -2.89 5.61
C THR A 156 1.01 -3.10 4.16
N GLU A 157 1.83 -2.76 3.18
CA GLU A 157 1.45 -2.65 1.76
C GLU A 157 0.94 -3.97 1.19
N SER A 158 1.64 -5.09 1.44
CA SER A 158 1.19 -6.42 1.01
C SER A 158 -0.10 -6.85 1.68
N LEU A 159 -0.22 -6.62 2.99
CA LEU A 159 -1.41 -6.98 3.75
C LEU A 159 -2.62 -6.17 3.29
N ALA A 160 -2.45 -4.86 3.06
CA ALA A 160 -3.49 -3.98 2.55
C ALA A 160 -3.95 -4.42 1.15
N LEU A 161 -3.01 -4.70 0.24
CA LEU A 161 -3.32 -5.20 -1.10
C LEU A 161 -4.05 -6.56 -1.05
N PHE A 162 -3.57 -7.47 -0.21
CA PHE A 162 -4.19 -8.79 -0.04
C PHE A 162 -5.63 -8.68 0.45
N LEU A 163 -5.88 -7.90 1.51
CA LEU A 163 -7.21 -7.71 2.08
C LEU A 163 -8.16 -7.01 1.11
N ALA A 164 -7.70 -5.99 0.39
CA ALA A 164 -8.49 -5.32 -0.62
C ALA A 164 -8.91 -6.29 -1.75
N LEU A 165 -7.96 -7.05 -2.29
CA LEU A 165 -8.24 -8.04 -3.32
C LEU A 165 -9.11 -9.19 -2.81
N LEU A 166 -8.89 -9.65 -1.57
CA LEU A 166 -9.71 -10.68 -0.95
C LEU A 166 -11.16 -10.23 -0.83
N ALA A 167 -11.41 -9.00 -0.37
CA ALA A 167 -12.75 -8.46 -0.27
C ALA A 167 -13.42 -8.34 -1.65
N VAL A 168 -12.73 -7.76 -2.63
CA VAL A 168 -13.27 -7.53 -3.98
C VAL A 168 -13.56 -8.87 -4.69
N VAL A 169 -12.60 -9.80 -4.69
CA VAL A 169 -12.77 -11.12 -5.32
C VAL A 169 -13.85 -11.94 -4.62
N SER A 170 -14.04 -11.74 -3.32
CA SER A 170 -15.10 -12.44 -2.56
C SER A 170 -16.50 -11.95 -2.95
N ILE A 171 -16.66 -10.66 -3.26
CA ILE A 171 -17.92 -10.16 -3.85
C ILE A 171 -18.18 -10.84 -5.19
N ASP A 172 -17.17 -10.87 -6.08
CA ASP A 172 -17.31 -11.52 -7.40
C ASP A 172 -17.71 -13.00 -7.27
N ARG A 173 -17.17 -13.69 -6.28
CA ARG A 173 -17.42 -15.13 -6.01
C ARG A 173 -18.65 -15.40 -5.13
N SER A 174 -19.48 -14.41 -4.85
CA SER A 174 -20.67 -14.54 -3.97
C SER A 174 -20.34 -15.06 -2.56
N ARG A 175 -19.22 -14.60 -1.96
CA ARG A 175 -18.79 -14.92 -0.60
C ARG A 175 -18.86 -13.66 0.29
N PRO A 176 -20.05 -13.17 0.63
CA PRO A 176 -20.21 -11.87 1.30
C PRO A 176 -19.55 -11.83 2.68
N LEU A 177 -19.59 -12.91 3.45
CA LEU A 177 -18.96 -12.96 4.78
C LEU A 177 -17.44 -12.74 4.70
N VAL A 178 -16.78 -13.34 3.71
CA VAL A 178 -15.33 -13.14 3.51
C VAL A 178 -15.06 -11.69 3.08
N ALA A 179 -15.93 -11.10 2.25
CA ALA A 179 -15.79 -9.70 1.84
C ALA A 179 -15.95 -8.74 3.04
N VAL A 180 -16.94 -8.99 3.91
CA VAL A 180 -17.18 -8.23 5.16
C VAL A 180 -15.96 -8.30 6.08
N PHE A 181 -15.46 -9.51 6.35
CA PHE A 181 -14.33 -9.71 7.24
C PHE A 181 -13.03 -9.10 6.69
N ALA A 182 -12.73 -9.32 5.41
CA ALA A 182 -11.55 -8.73 4.76
C ALA A 182 -11.65 -7.20 4.69
N GLY A 183 -12.84 -6.65 4.43
CA GLY A 183 -13.10 -5.22 4.47
C GLY A 183 -12.88 -4.62 5.85
N TYR A 184 -13.38 -5.25 6.90
CA TYR A 184 -13.16 -4.82 8.28
C TYR A 184 -11.67 -4.80 8.64
N LEU A 185 -10.94 -5.88 8.34
CA LEU A 185 -9.51 -5.96 8.57
C LEU A 185 -8.72 -4.93 7.75
N SER A 186 -9.18 -4.59 6.54
CA SER A 186 -8.57 -3.52 5.73
C SER A 186 -8.59 -2.17 6.46
N GLY A 187 -9.70 -1.82 7.13
CA GLY A 187 -9.82 -0.61 7.95
C GLY A 187 -8.89 -0.58 9.17
N LEU A 188 -8.51 -1.75 9.70
CA LEU A 188 -7.54 -1.90 10.79
C LEU A 188 -6.07 -1.92 10.32
N THR A 189 -5.83 -1.95 9.00
CA THR A 189 -4.48 -2.06 8.44
C THR A 189 -3.83 -0.71 8.19
N ARG A 190 -4.58 0.23 7.63
CA ARG A 190 -4.14 1.60 7.32
C ARG A 190 -5.32 2.50 6.93
N ILE A 191 -5.11 3.83 6.97
CA ILE A 191 -6.15 4.82 6.62
C ILE A 191 -6.70 4.59 5.19
N THR A 192 -5.87 4.18 4.24
CA THR A 192 -6.30 3.87 2.86
C THR A 192 -7.28 2.69 2.80
N GLY A 193 -7.39 1.88 3.85
CA GLY A 193 -8.38 0.81 3.95
C GLY A 193 -9.82 1.31 3.87
N ILE A 194 -10.08 2.54 4.34
CA ILE A 194 -11.43 3.15 4.27
C ILE A 194 -11.85 3.42 2.82
N VAL A 195 -10.89 3.74 1.94
CA VAL A 195 -11.16 4.00 0.51
C VAL A 195 -11.77 2.78 -0.19
N LEU A 196 -11.59 1.60 0.38
CA LEU A 196 -12.20 0.37 -0.12
C LEU A 196 -13.74 0.36 0.09
N ALA A 197 -14.27 1.10 1.05
CA ALA A 197 -15.69 1.11 1.39
C ALA A 197 -16.61 1.41 0.19
N PRO A 198 -16.47 2.53 -0.54
CA PRO A 198 -17.30 2.81 -1.71
C PRO A 198 -17.09 1.80 -2.83
N TYR A 199 -15.88 1.28 -3.03
CA TYR A 199 -15.64 0.22 -4.01
C TYR A 199 -16.48 -1.02 -3.72
N LEU A 200 -16.45 -1.52 -2.48
CA LEU A 200 -17.21 -2.71 -2.08
C LEU A 200 -18.71 -2.48 -2.14
N ALA A 201 -19.18 -1.31 -1.65
CA ALA A 201 -20.58 -0.94 -1.69
C ALA A 201 -21.12 -0.94 -3.13
N LEU A 202 -20.48 -0.19 -4.01
CA LEU A 202 -20.92 -0.04 -5.40
C LEU A 202 -20.81 -1.35 -6.19
N SER A 203 -19.74 -2.14 -5.94
CA SER A 203 -19.58 -3.46 -6.56
C SER A 203 -20.71 -4.42 -6.16
N SER A 204 -21.04 -4.48 -4.87
CA SER A 204 -22.14 -5.33 -4.35
C SER A 204 -23.51 -4.87 -4.83
N MET A 205 -23.76 -3.55 -4.83
CA MET A 205 -25.00 -2.99 -5.39
C MET A 205 -25.15 -3.34 -6.87
N THR A 206 -24.12 -3.09 -7.66
CA THR A 206 -24.13 -3.37 -9.10
C THR A 206 -24.37 -4.86 -9.38
N LYS A 207 -23.69 -5.74 -8.62
CA LYS A 207 -23.88 -7.19 -8.72
C LYS A 207 -25.31 -7.59 -8.36
N SER A 208 -25.83 -7.11 -7.24
CA SER A 208 -27.21 -7.39 -6.79
C SER A 208 -28.24 -6.94 -7.81
N ARG A 209 -28.06 -5.78 -8.46
CA ARG A 209 -28.92 -5.32 -9.56
C ARG A 209 -28.83 -6.17 -10.80
N LYS A 210 -27.64 -6.63 -11.19
CA LYS A 210 -27.44 -7.55 -12.31
C LYS A 210 -28.10 -8.92 -12.08
N GLU A 211 -28.21 -9.35 -10.83
CA GLU A 211 -28.92 -10.55 -10.41
C GLU A 211 -30.46 -10.35 -10.34
N GLY A 212 -30.98 -9.23 -10.81
CA GLY A 212 -32.42 -8.93 -10.85
C GLY A 212 -33.04 -8.52 -9.50
N ARG A 213 -32.24 -8.30 -8.46
CA ARG A 213 -32.75 -7.91 -7.15
C ARG A 213 -33.22 -6.44 -7.13
N GLY A 214 -34.28 -6.17 -6.37
CA GLY A 214 -34.78 -4.80 -6.18
C GLY A 214 -33.78 -3.87 -5.48
N TRP A 215 -33.98 -2.57 -5.62
CA TRP A 215 -33.08 -1.54 -5.06
C TRP A 215 -32.85 -1.66 -3.55
N GLY A 216 -33.88 -1.98 -2.75
CA GLY A 216 -33.71 -2.17 -1.29
C GLY A 216 -32.68 -3.27 -0.96
N ARG A 217 -32.75 -4.42 -1.64
CA ARG A 217 -31.75 -5.50 -1.46
C ARG A 217 -30.37 -5.11 -1.98
N ALA A 218 -30.29 -4.35 -3.06
CA ALA A 218 -29.01 -3.87 -3.60
C ALA A 218 -28.35 -2.89 -2.62
N ILE A 219 -29.09 -1.92 -2.07
CA ILE A 219 -28.59 -0.97 -1.08
C ILE A 219 -28.13 -1.72 0.18
N LEU A 220 -28.91 -2.68 0.67
CA LEU A 220 -28.53 -3.50 1.83
C LEU A 220 -27.24 -4.27 1.57
N ALA A 221 -27.10 -4.90 0.39
CA ALA A 221 -25.87 -5.59 0.01
C ALA A 221 -24.66 -4.64 -0.05
N GLY A 222 -24.87 -3.43 -0.58
CA GLY A 222 -23.85 -2.37 -0.58
C GLY A 222 -23.45 -1.93 0.83
N ALA A 223 -24.44 -1.68 1.70
CA ALA A 223 -24.18 -1.29 3.09
C ALA A 223 -23.42 -2.39 3.85
N LEU A 224 -23.84 -3.64 3.75
CA LEU A 224 -23.21 -4.78 4.42
C LEU A 224 -21.75 -4.98 4.02
N THR A 225 -21.36 -4.62 2.80
CA THR A 225 -19.97 -4.79 2.32
C THR A 225 -19.15 -3.50 2.39
N GLY A 226 -19.80 -2.34 2.31
CA GLY A 226 -19.14 -1.03 2.34
C GLY A 226 -18.89 -0.48 3.75
N LEU A 227 -19.74 -0.82 4.73
CA LEU A 227 -19.53 -0.35 6.12
C LEU A 227 -18.36 -1.01 6.84
N PRO A 228 -18.02 -2.30 6.64
CA PRO A 228 -16.97 -2.97 7.39
C PRO A 228 -15.60 -2.27 7.38
N PRO A 229 -15.06 -1.74 6.27
CA PRO A 229 -13.82 -0.98 6.31
C PRO A 229 -13.88 0.25 7.24
N ILE A 230 -15.02 0.92 7.26
CA ILE A 230 -15.25 2.08 8.15
C ILE A 230 -15.33 1.60 9.60
N LEU A 231 -16.04 0.50 9.88
CA LEU A 231 -16.12 -0.08 11.23
C LEU A 231 -14.76 -0.53 11.74
N GLY A 232 -13.90 -1.11 10.89
CA GLY A 232 -12.53 -1.44 11.27
C GLY A 232 -11.74 -0.20 11.70
N PHE A 233 -11.81 0.87 10.94
CA PHE A 233 -11.22 2.16 11.31
C PHE A 233 -11.79 2.72 12.62
N LEU A 234 -13.12 2.72 12.76
CA LEU A 234 -13.77 3.19 13.99
C LEU A 234 -13.41 2.34 15.22
N THR A 235 -13.15 1.06 15.05
CA THR A 235 -12.63 0.19 16.12
C THR A 235 -11.25 0.68 16.59
N PHE A 236 -10.38 1.10 15.69
CA PHE A 236 -9.10 1.69 16.05
C PHE A 236 -9.27 3.04 16.79
N CYS A 237 -10.16 3.91 16.31
CA CYS A 237 -10.51 5.16 17.01
C CYS A 237 -11.07 4.89 18.41
N ALA A 238 -11.97 3.92 18.55
CA ALA A 238 -12.56 3.54 19.84
C ALA A 238 -11.51 2.98 20.81
N TYR A 239 -10.53 2.20 20.32
CA TYR A 239 -9.40 1.77 21.13
C TYR A 239 -8.58 2.97 21.65
N PHE A 240 -8.30 3.96 20.81
CA PHE A 240 -7.58 5.17 21.22
C PHE A 240 -8.38 6.03 22.20
N GLU A 241 -9.70 6.18 21.99
CA GLU A 241 -10.57 6.84 22.96
C GLU A 241 -10.51 6.15 24.32
N HIS A 242 -10.67 4.83 24.34
CA HIS A 242 -10.66 4.06 25.58
C HIS A 242 -9.30 4.14 26.31
N ARG A 243 -8.20 4.10 25.56
CA ARG A 243 -6.84 3.97 26.15
C ARG A 243 -6.18 5.31 26.44
N PHE A 244 -6.46 6.33 25.65
CA PHE A 244 -5.75 7.62 25.66
C PHE A 244 -6.69 8.82 25.75
N HIS A 245 -8.01 8.63 25.77
CA HIS A 245 -9.04 9.67 25.76
C HIS A 245 -8.90 10.63 24.56
N ASP A 246 -8.48 10.09 23.39
CA ASP A 246 -8.30 10.84 22.17
C ASP A 246 -8.46 9.90 20.94
N PRO A 247 -9.66 9.83 20.33
CA PRO A 247 -9.95 8.91 19.22
C PRO A 247 -9.17 9.25 17.96
N PHE A 248 -8.65 10.49 17.83
CA PHE A 248 -7.91 10.99 16.69
C PHE A 248 -6.42 11.18 16.95
N LEU A 249 -5.89 10.57 18.01
CA LEU A 249 -4.48 10.65 18.37
C LEU A 249 -3.54 10.27 17.23
N PHE A 250 -3.95 9.32 16.36
CA PHE A 250 -3.19 8.94 15.18
C PHE A 250 -3.01 10.10 14.18
N MET A 251 -4.01 10.99 14.03
CA MET A 251 -3.89 12.18 13.17
C MET A 251 -2.92 13.19 13.77
N LYS A 252 -3.00 13.42 15.08
CA LYS A 252 -2.06 14.30 15.79
C LYS A 252 -0.63 13.76 15.68
N ALA A 253 -0.45 12.44 15.80
CA ALA A 253 0.85 11.81 15.61
C ALA A 253 1.40 12.03 14.20
N GLN A 254 0.59 11.95 13.15
CA GLN A 254 1.02 12.27 11.78
C GLN A 254 1.43 13.74 11.60
N HIS A 255 0.79 14.68 12.30
CA HIS A 255 1.19 16.09 12.27
C HIS A 255 2.58 16.32 12.83
N ASN A 256 3.00 15.54 13.82
CA ASN A 256 4.33 15.64 14.43
C ASN A 256 5.48 15.32 13.46
N TRP A 257 5.21 14.53 12.40
CA TRP A 257 6.20 14.21 11.36
C TRP A 257 6.55 15.40 10.45
N GLY A 258 5.78 16.45 10.46
CA GLY A 258 6.00 17.66 9.67
C GLY A 258 6.32 18.91 10.48
N ALA A 259 6.50 18.82 11.80
CA ALA A 259 6.81 19.93 12.73
C ALA A 259 5.90 21.18 12.61
N MET A 260 4.67 21.04 12.10
CA MET A 260 3.70 22.15 12.00
C MET A 260 2.33 21.68 12.49
N GLU A 261 1.70 22.48 13.35
CA GLU A 261 0.28 22.31 13.67
C GLU A 261 -0.54 22.53 12.39
N LYS A 262 -1.15 21.46 11.88
CA LYS A 262 -1.96 21.49 10.67
C LYS A 262 -3.33 20.89 10.95
N THR A 263 -4.36 21.51 10.42
CA THR A 263 -5.67 20.87 10.31
C THR A 263 -5.67 19.88 9.15
N ALA A 264 -6.61 18.93 9.13
CA ALA A 264 -6.72 17.95 8.03
C ALA A 264 -6.88 18.61 6.64
N LEU A 265 -7.37 19.85 6.58
CA LEU A 265 -7.54 20.61 5.32
C LEU A 265 -6.27 21.39 4.91
N ASP A 266 -5.32 21.57 5.80
CA ASP A 266 -4.09 22.30 5.50
C ASP A 266 -3.11 21.48 4.66
N GLY A 267 -3.16 20.16 4.76
CA GLY A 267 -2.35 19.25 3.96
C GLY A 267 -2.49 19.52 2.45
N PRO A 268 -3.70 19.43 1.85
CA PRO A 268 -3.91 19.73 0.44
C PRO A 268 -3.52 21.14 0.03
N ARG A 269 -3.80 22.15 0.89
CA ARG A 269 -3.41 23.55 0.65
C ARG A 269 -1.89 23.71 0.65
N LEU A 270 -1.21 23.06 1.58
CA LEU A 270 0.25 23.10 1.67
C LEU A 270 0.90 22.47 0.46
N VAL A 271 0.44 21.29 0.04
CA VAL A 271 0.91 20.60 -1.18
C VAL A 271 0.70 21.51 -2.40
N ALA A 272 -0.50 22.08 -2.56
CA ALA A 272 -0.79 23.00 -3.67
C ALA A 272 0.11 24.23 -3.65
N LYS A 273 0.31 24.86 -2.47
CA LYS A 273 1.20 26.01 -2.30
C LYS A 273 2.65 25.63 -2.61
N THR A 274 3.12 24.49 -2.15
CA THR A 274 4.49 24.02 -2.42
C THR A 274 4.70 23.83 -3.91
N ILE A 275 3.79 23.12 -4.60
CA ILE A 275 3.84 22.92 -6.04
C ILE A 275 3.82 24.27 -6.77
N ALA A 276 2.88 25.17 -6.43
CA ALA A 276 2.78 26.48 -7.04
C ALA A 276 4.08 27.30 -6.86
N THR A 277 4.65 27.28 -5.65
CA THR A 277 5.91 27.97 -5.35
C THR A 277 7.06 27.39 -6.15
N ASP A 278 7.18 26.05 -6.21
CA ASP A 278 8.25 25.36 -6.94
C ASP A 278 8.16 25.62 -8.46
N VAL A 279 6.94 25.69 -9.00
CA VAL A 279 6.72 26.08 -10.41
C VAL A 279 7.09 27.54 -10.66
N THR A 280 6.58 28.47 -9.84
CA THR A 280 6.77 29.89 -10.06
C THR A 280 8.20 30.38 -9.82
N THR A 281 8.94 29.70 -8.93
CA THR A 281 10.34 29.99 -8.62
C THR A 281 11.35 29.18 -9.44
N GLY A 282 10.89 28.33 -10.33
CA GLY A 282 11.73 27.41 -11.09
C GLY A 282 12.38 26.31 -10.27
N ARG A 283 12.07 26.20 -8.98
CA ARG A 283 12.61 25.15 -8.09
C ARG A 283 12.19 23.74 -8.50
N ILE A 284 11.15 23.61 -9.32
CA ILE A 284 10.73 22.32 -9.88
C ILE A 284 11.87 21.63 -10.65
N PHE A 285 12.80 22.40 -11.23
CA PHE A 285 13.99 21.88 -11.92
C PHE A 285 15.14 21.53 -10.96
N HIS A 286 15.02 21.90 -9.68
CA HIS A 286 16.00 21.65 -8.61
C HIS A 286 15.44 20.73 -7.52
N MET A 287 14.26 20.15 -7.74
CA MET A 287 13.68 19.16 -6.82
C MET A 287 14.60 17.94 -6.72
N SER A 288 14.65 17.32 -5.54
CA SER A 288 15.34 16.04 -5.42
C SER A 288 14.74 15.02 -6.40
N PRO A 289 15.55 14.14 -7.01
CA PRO A 289 15.04 13.11 -7.92
C PRO A 289 13.89 12.29 -7.32
N ALA A 290 13.94 12.02 -6.02
CA ALA A 290 12.90 11.30 -5.30
C ALA A 290 11.56 12.06 -5.35
N ARG A 291 11.50 13.35 -5.00
CA ARG A 291 10.26 14.15 -5.04
C ARG A 291 9.69 14.26 -6.45
N THR A 292 10.54 14.39 -7.46
CA THR A 292 10.11 14.42 -8.86
C THR A 292 9.42 13.11 -9.24
N LEU A 293 10.00 11.96 -8.88
CA LEU A 293 9.43 10.64 -9.14
C LEU A 293 8.09 10.44 -8.41
N GLU A 294 7.95 10.91 -7.17
CA GLU A 294 6.68 10.85 -6.43
C GLU A 294 5.55 11.59 -7.15
N GLY A 295 5.83 12.79 -7.66
CA GLY A 295 4.89 13.55 -8.49
C GLY A 295 4.55 12.83 -9.80
N VAL A 296 5.53 12.24 -10.46
CA VAL A 296 5.33 11.44 -11.69
C VAL A 296 4.43 10.23 -11.41
N PHE A 297 4.59 9.55 -10.28
CA PHE A 297 3.73 8.42 -9.91
C PHE A 297 2.28 8.85 -9.73
N LEU A 298 2.02 9.97 -9.05
CA LEU A 298 0.66 10.49 -8.90
C LEU A 298 0.02 10.82 -10.25
N LEU A 299 0.76 11.53 -11.13
CA LEU A 299 0.28 11.85 -12.47
C LEU A 299 0.01 10.60 -13.32
N LEU A 300 0.89 9.60 -13.23
CA LEU A 300 0.70 8.31 -13.90
C LEU A 300 -0.58 7.64 -13.42
N PHE A 301 -0.81 7.56 -12.10
CA PHE A 301 -2.00 6.91 -11.56
C PHE A 301 -3.28 7.70 -11.84
N ALA A 302 -3.23 9.03 -11.86
CA ALA A 302 -4.33 9.86 -12.33
C ALA A 302 -4.66 9.58 -13.81
N PHE A 303 -3.65 9.49 -14.65
CA PHE A 303 -3.82 9.09 -16.06
C PHE A 303 -4.44 7.70 -16.19
N LEU A 304 -3.96 6.71 -15.42
CA LEU A 304 -4.50 5.35 -15.43
C LEU A 304 -5.94 5.31 -14.91
N ALA A 305 -6.31 6.13 -13.92
CA ALA A 305 -7.69 6.29 -13.47
C ALA A 305 -8.59 6.84 -14.57
N ILE A 306 -8.13 7.86 -15.32
CA ILE A 306 -8.86 8.38 -16.49
C ILE A 306 -9.00 7.30 -17.58
N ARG A 307 -7.99 6.48 -17.79
CA ARG A 307 -8.06 5.33 -18.72
C ARG A 307 -9.12 4.32 -18.30
N LEU A 308 -9.19 3.97 -17.00
CA LEU A 308 -10.25 3.13 -16.44
C LEU A 308 -11.64 3.72 -16.70
N LEU A 309 -11.80 5.04 -16.51
CA LEU A 309 -13.06 5.72 -16.79
C LEU A 309 -13.46 5.61 -18.27
N ARG A 310 -12.51 5.80 -19.19
CA ARG A 310 -12.73 5.62 -20.62
C ARG A 310 -13.07 4.18 -21.01
N GLU A 311 -12.57 3.19 -20.26
CA GLU A 311 -12.94 1.78 -20.39
C GLU A 311 -14.30 1.44 -19.72
N LYS A 312 -15.05 2.46 -19.27
CA LYS A 312 -16.32 2.33 -18.52
C LYS A 312 -16.19 1.54 -17.21
N ARG A 313 -15.02 1.57 -16.60
CA ARG A 313 -14.69 0.93 -15.32
C ARG A 313 -14.69 1.98 -14.22
N TRP A 314 -15.82 2.61 -14.03
CA TRP A 314 -15.95 3.79 -13.17
C TRP A 314 -15.72 3.46 -11.67
N ILE A 315 -16.07 2.26 -11.19
CA ILE A 315 -15.84 1.84 -9.80
C ILE A 315 -14.34 1.70 -9.54
N GLU A 316 -13.63 1.04 -10.44
CA GLU A 316 -12.18 0.90 -10.39
C GLU A 316 -11.48 2.26 -10.50
N SER A 317 -11.97 3.13 -11.38
CA SER A 317 -11.46 4.50 -11.54
C SER A 317 -11.63 5.31 -10.26
N LEU A 318 -12.85 5.29 -9.67
CA LEU A 318 -13.14 5.97 -8.41
C LEU A 318 -12.18 5.52 -7.30
N TYR A 319 -11.95 4.21 -7.18
CA TYR A 319 -11.04 3.66 -6.18
C TYR A 319 -9.60 4.18 -6.36
N VAL A 320 -9.09 4.22 -7.58
CA VAL A 320 -7.76 4.77 -7.87
C VAL A 320 -7.72 6.25 -7.54
N PHE A 321 -8.71 7.07 -7.96
CA PHE A 321 -8.76 8.49 -7.63
C PHE A 321 -8.83 8.75 -6.13
N MET A 322 -9.63 8.01 -5.39
CA MET A 322 -9.70 8.14 -3.94
C MET A 322 -8.39 7.75 -3.26
N THR A 323 -7.70 6.71 -3.77
CA THR A 323 -6.40 6.27 -3.22
C THR A 323 -5.34 7.34 -3.39
N ILE A 324 -5.18 7.90 -4.59
CA ILE A 324 -4.22 8.98 -4.83
C ILE A 324 -4.64 10.30 -4.17
N GLY A 325 -5.95 10.53 -4.04
CA GLY A 325 -6.51 11.71 -3.39
C GLY A 325 -6.22 11.80 -1.89
N LEU A 326 -5.85 10.69 -1.24
CA LEU A 326 -5.41 10.73 0.16
C LEU A 326 -4.00 11.28 0.34
N VAL A 327 -3.14 11.22 -0.68
CA VAL A 327 -1.74 11.65 -0.56
C VAL A 327 -1.61 13.13 -0.15
N PRO A 328 -2.33 14.10 -0.74
CA PRO A 328 -2.24 15.49 -0.32
C PRO A 328 -2.60 15.74 1.15
N PHE A 329 -3.44 14.88 1.75
CA PHE A 329 -3.81 15.02 3.16
C PHE A 329 -2.67 14.69 4.13
N THR A 330 -1.61 14.04 3.67
CA THR A 330 -0.38 13.86 4.47
C THR A 330 0.42 15.15 4.62
N GLY A 331 0.11 16.20 3.83
CA GLY A 331 0.82 17.48 3.81
C GLY A 331 2.13 17.47 3.05
N THR A 332 2.48 16.36 2.43
CA THR A 332 3.69 16.18 1.61
C THR A 332 3.40 15.24 0.45
N LEU A 333 4.25 15.27 -0.59
CA LEU A 333 4.24 14.27 -1.66
C LEU A 333 5.14 13.07 -1.33
N GLU A 334 5.87 13.13 -0.24
CA GLU A 334 6.74 12.04 0.19
C GLU A 334 5.93 10.76 0.43
N SER A 335 6.46 9.63 0.00
CA SER A 335 5.78 8.33 0.03
C SER A 335 4.58 8.16 -0.93
N ALA A 336 4.33 9.07 -1.87
CA ALA A 336 3.23 8.91 -2.83
C ALA A 336 3.34 7.59 -3.59
N GLY A 337 4.54 7.20 -4.01
CA GLY A 337 4.81 5.92 -4.67
C GLY A 337 4.42 4.70 -3.83
N ARG A 338 4.46 4.80 -2.51
CA ARG A 338 4.01 3.76 -1.59
C ARG A 338 2.48 3.77 -1.44
N TYR A 339 1.88 4.98 -1.35
CA TYR A 339 0.44 5.12 -1.22
C TYR A 339 -0.34 4.64 -2.45
N VAL A 340 0.25 4.65 -3.65
CA VAL A 340 -0.41 4.16 -4.87
C VAL A 340 -0.41 2.63 -5.01
N LEU A 341 0.41 1.90 -4.26
CA LEU A 341 0.52 0.43 -4.37
C LEU A 341 -0.81 -0.32 -4.17
N PRO A 342 -1.70 0.07 -3.24
CA PRO A 342 -3.01 -0.56 -3.11
C PRO A 342 -3.97 -0.27 -4.27
N ALA A 343 -3.68 0.71 -5.13
CA ALA A 343 -4.50 1.07 -6.28
C ALA A 343 -4.37 0.03 -7.43
N PHE A 344 -4.55 -1.23 -7.09
CA PHE A 344 -4.34 -2.39 -7.98
C PHE A 344 -5.03 -2.30 -9.35
N PRO A 345 -6.19 -1.64 -9.56
CA PRO A 345 -6.79 -1.54 -10.88
C PRO A 345 -5.91 -0.79 -11.89
N ALA A 346 -5.11 0.16 -11.44
CA ALA A 346 -4.19 0.90 -12.30
C ALA A 346 -3.13 -0.02 -12.94
N PHE A 347 -2.63 -1.00 -12.20
CA PHE A 347 -1.63 -1.95 -12.72
C PHE A 347 -2.21 -2.88 -13.79
N ALA A 348 -3.50 -3.21 -13.73
CA ALA A 348 -4.16 -3.96 -14.79
C ALA A 348 -4.22 -3.17 -16.11
N VAL A 349 -4.46 -1.85 -16.02
CA VAL A 349 -4.41 -0.96 -17.20
C VAL A 349 -2.97 -0.79 -17.70
N LEU A 350 -2.01 -0.57 -16.76
CA LEU A 350 -0.60 -0.45 -17.09
C LEU A 350 -0.07 -1.69 -17.85
N GLY A 351 -0.50 -2.90 -17.45
CA GLY A 351 -0.23 -4.12 -18.18
C GLY A 351 -0.69 -4.10 -19.64
N GLY A 352 -1.57 -3.17 -20.02
CA GLY A 352 -2.03 -2.98 -21.41
C GLY A 352 -0.97 -2.47 -22.36
N ILE A 353 0.08 -1.86 -21.85
CA ILE A 353 1.24 -1.42 -22.64
C ILE A 353 1.92 -2.63 -23.32
N SER A 354 1.69 -3.85 -22.85
CA SER A 354 2.19 -5.08 -23.45
C SER A 354 1.78 -5.26 -24.93
N ALA A 355 0.73 -4.58 -25.37
CA ALA A 355 0.36 -4.50 -26.80
C ALA A 355 1.46 -3.82 -27.67
N ARG A 356 2.41 -3.11 -27.02
CA ARG A 356 3.60 -2.53 -27.64
C ARG A 356 4.85 -3.16 -27.03
N PRO A 357 5.36 -4.29 -27.54
CA PRO A 357 6.35 -5.11 -26.87
C PRO A 357 7.68 -4.39 -26.55
N SER A 358 8.15 -3.51 -27.42
CA SER A 358 9.37 -2.72 -27.20
C SER A 358 9.20 -1.72 -26.03
N LEU A 359 8.08 -0.99 -26.02
CA LEU A 359 7.75 -0.06 -24.94
C LEU A 359 7.57 -0.80 -23.62
N PHE A 360 6.87 -1.94 -23.64
CA PHE A 360 6.66 -2.74 -22.44
C PHE A 360 7.98 -3.23 -21.86
N ARG A 361 8.89 -3.76 -22.70
CA ARG A 361 10.25 -4.15 -22.26
C ARG A 361 11.02 -2.98 -21.67
N ALA A 362 10.99 -1.82 -22.31
CA ALA A 362 11.65 -0.62 -21.80
C ALA A 362 11.10 -0.21 -20.41
N VAL A 363 9.76 -0.23 -20.23
CA VAL A 363 9.14 0.05 -18.92
C VAL A 363 9.55 -0.96 -17.87
N LEU A 364 9.63 -2.26 -18.20
CA LEU A 364 10.07 -3.28 -17.25
C LEU A 364 11.54 -3.10 -16.85
N VAL A 365 12.44 -2.85 -17.82
CA VAL A 365 13.86 -2.63 -17.54
C VAL A 365 14.06 -1.39 -16.69
N LEU A 366 13.44 -0.27 -17.09
CA LEU A 366 13.52 0.98 -16.32
C LEU A 366 12.95 0.80 -14.91
N GLY A 367 11.80 0.12 -14.79
CA GLY A 367 11.19 -0.19 -13.50
C GLY A 367 12.12 -0.99 -12.59
N LEU A 368 12.77 -2.04 -13.10
CA LEU A 368 13.75 -2.83 -12.34
C LEU A 368 14.97 -2.02 -11.92
N LEU A 369 15.50 -1.16 -12.81
CA LEU A 369 16.66 -0.30 -12.49
C LEU A 369 16.32 0.71 -11.40
N VAL A 370 15.20 1.42 -11.55
CA VAL A 370 14.74 2.38 -10.54
C VAL A 370 14.42 1.67 -9.22
N GLN A 371 13.77 0.50 -9.28
CA GLN A 371 13.48 -0.30 -8.08
C GLN A 371 14.76 -0.74 -7.37
N ALA A 372 15.77 -1.19 -8.11
CA ALA A 372 17.08 -1.55 -7.53
C ALA A 372 17.71 -0.36 -6.80
N THR A 373 17.65 0.83 -7.40
CA THR A 373 18.13 2.07 -6.77
C THR A 373 17.34 2.39 -5.50
N TYR A 374 16.00 2.29 -5.54
CA TYR A 374 15.16 2.53 -4.36
C TYR A 374 15.47 1.55 -3.22
N VAL A 375 15.66 0.26 -3.54
CA VAL A 375 16.03 -0.76 -2.54
C VAL A 375 17.40 -0.43 -1.93
N ALA A 376 18.40 -0.08 -2.74
CA ALA A 376 19.74 0.25 -2.25
C ALA A 376 19.73 1.50 -1.35
N VAL A 377 18.97 2.53 -1.73
CA VAL A 377 18.76 3.75 -0.95
C VAL A 377 18.05 3.43 0.37
N PHE A 378 16.95 2.68 0.33
CA PHE A 378 16.15 2.29 1.50
C PHE A 378 16.96 1.52 2.54
N VAL A 379 17.69 0.49 2.09
CA VAL A 379 18.50 -0.38 2.96
C VAL A 379 19.61 0.41 3.67
N ASN A 380 20.15 1.42 3.01
CA ASN A 380 21.18 2.30 3.56
C ASN A 380 20.64 3.50 4.36
N TRP A 381 19.40 3.47 4.82
CA TRP A 381 18.78 4.52 5.62
C TRP A 381 18.67 5.88 4.91
N LEU A 382 18.72 5.88 3.59
CA LEU A 382 18.36 7.04 2.80
C LEU A 382 16.86 6.97 2.46
N TRP A 383 16.22 8.12 2.38
CA TRP A 383 14.78 8.13 2.14
C TRP A 383 14.43 7.63 0.74
N ALA A 384 13.58 6.63 0.64
CA ALA A 384 13.21 5.95 -0.60
C ALA A 384 11.69 5.90 -0.85
N GLY A 385 10.92 6.86 -0.33
CA GLY A 385 9.48 6.91 -0.59
C GLY A 385 8.64 7.39 0.56
#